data_a4f4e50e022f8a9319fb27b8ed0c00b3
#
_entry.id   a4f4e50e022f8a9319fb27b8ed0c00b3
#
_cell.length_a   1.000
_cell.length_b   1.000
_cell.length_c   1.000
_cell.angle_alpha   90.00
_cell.angle_beta   90.00
_cell.angle_gamma   90.00
#
_symmetry.space_group_name_H-M   'P 1'
#
loop_
_entity.id
_entity.type
_entity.pdbx_description
1 polymer ?
#
loop_
_entity_poly.entity_id
_entity_poly.type
_entity_poly.pdbx_seq_one_letter_code
_entity_poly.pdbx_strand_id
1 'polypeptide(L)'
;YNEKRIGFDIRLRRRLAEFVQMGLEYRLEQVEISDVDDDAYWAIQSEEGKNLISSLTPSLTRDTRDSFLIPTRGMKNTLSCEVAGGILGGDKNFIKTTFYTSFYQVVFGGHILGFRFRAGTAQPYGDTEIMPVYERFYLGGANTIRGFKYREVGPFYTESSGSDEPIGG
;
A
#
# COMPACT_ATOMS: atom_id res chain seq x y z
N TYR A 1 1.55 -20.73 0.90
CA TYR A 1 2.48 -20.24 -0.15
C TYR A 1 3.63 -19.40 0.45
N ASN A 2 4.76 -19.35 -0.23
CA ASN A 2 5.90 -18.53 0.10
C ASN A 2 6.01 -17.35 -0.86
N GLU A 3 6.30 -16.15 -0.32
CA GLU A 3 6.48 -14.93 -1.10
C GLU A 3 7.91 -14.40 -0.91
N LYS A 4 8.64 -14.24 -2.00
CA LYS A 4 9.99 -13.68 -2.02
C LYS A 4 10.03 -12.46 -2.93
N ARG A 5 10.59 -11.34 -2.43
CA ARG A 5 10.73 -10.10 -3.18
C ARG A 5 12.20 -9.69 -3.30
N ILE A 6 12.62 -9.33 -4.50
CA ILE A 6 13.95 -8.77 -4.78
C ILE A 6 13.76 -7.60 -5.74
N GLY A 7 14.28 -6.43 -5.38
CA GLY A 7 14.14 -5.26 -6.23
C GLY A 7 14.97 -4.07 -5.74
N PHE A 8 14.79 -2.96 -6.43
CA PHE A 8 15.34 -1.67 -6.01
C PHE A 8 14.32 -0.56 -6.27
N ASP A 9 14.45 0.54 -5.55
CA ASP A 9 13.70 1.75 -5.78
C ASP A 9 14.62 2.97 -5.85
N ILE A 10 14.23 3.94 -6.69
CA ILE A 10 14.88 5.25 -6.78
C ILE A 10 13.85 6.29 -6.41
N ARG A 11 14.18 7.15 -5.43
CA ARG A 11 13.30 8.19 -4.93
C ARG A 11 13.87 9.57 -5.14
N LEU A 12 13.13 10.40 -5.85
CA LEU A 12 13.43 11.82 -6.02
C LEU A 12 12.41 12.64 -5.22
N ARG A 13 12.89 13.65 -4.52
CA ARG A 13 12.02 14.58 -3.77
C ARG A 13 12.42 16.02 -4.04
N ARG A 14 11.41 16.87 -4.26
CA ARG A 14 11.61 18.30 -4.48
C ARG A 14 10.62 19.09 -3.64
N ARG A 15 11.13 20.06 -2.91
CA ARG A 15 10.30 21.04 -2.20
C ARG A 15 9.76 22.04 -3.24
N LEU A 16 8.43 22.18 -3.30
CA LEU A 16 7.74 23.11 -4.19
C LEU A 16 7.42 24.44 -3.49
N ALA A 17 7.06 24.35 -2.20
CA ALA A 17 6.76 25.49 -1.34
C ALA A 17 7.14 25.17 0.11
N GLU A 18 6.94 26.10 1.03
CA GLU A 18 7.34 25.97 2.44
C GLU A 18 6.85 24.64 3.08
N PHE A 19 5.59 24.28 2.81
CA PHE A 19 4.96 23.09 3.39
C PHE A 19 4.62 22.02 2.35
N VAL A 20 5.02 22.21 1.08
CA VAL A 20 4.63 21.33 -0.02
C VAL A 20 5.85 20.68 -0.65
N GLN A 21 5.81 19.35 -0.75
CA GLN A 21 6.85 18.54 -1.33
C GLN A 21 6.25 17.59 -2.38
N MET A 22 6.88 17.52 -3.53
CA MET A 22 6.61 16.51 -4.56
C MET A 22 7.63 15.38 -4.44
N GLY A 23 7.18 14.16 -4.57
CA GLY A 23 8.00 12.94 -4.67
C GLY A 23 7.73 12.24 -5.99
N LEU A 24 8.73 11.56 -6.49
CA LEU A 24 8.65 10.62 -7.59
C LEU A 24 9.48 9.40 -7.22
N GLU A 25 8.85 8.24 -7.21
CA GLU A 25 9.50 6.96 -6.92
C GLU A 25 9.38 6.06 -8.14
N TYR A 26 10.50 5.48 -8.59
CA TYR A 26 10.51 4.39 -9.54
C TYR A 26 10.90 3.12 -8.80
N ARG A 27 10.09 2.06 -8.94
CA ARG A 27 10.30 0.74 -8.34
C ARG A 27 10.41 -0.30 -9.43
N LEU A 28 11.43 -1.14 -9.34
CA LEU A 28 11.57 -2.36 -10.12
C LEU A 28 11.75 -3.51 -9.15
N GLU A 29 10.79 -4.41 -9.11
CA GLU A 29 10.74 -5.50 -8.13
C GLU A 29 10.29 -6.80 -8.79
N GLN A 30 11.00 -7.88 -8.52
CA GLN A 30 10.58 -9.24 -8.87
C GLN A 30 9.95 -9.88 -7.64
N VAL A 31 8.69 -10.28 -7.77
CA VAL A 31 7.93 -11.04 -6.77
C VAL A 31 7.86 -12.49 -7.24
N GLU A 32 8.31 -13.42 -6.41
CA GLU A 32 8.25 -14.86 -6.66
C GLU A 32 7.31 -15.49 -5.65
N ILE A 33 6.26 -16.13 -6.16
CA ILE A 33 5.29 -16.91 -5.39
C ILE A 33 5.58 -18.38 -5.64
N SER A 34 5.79 -19.14 -4.59
CA SER A 34 6.09 -20.57 -4.64
C SER A 34 5.37 -21.33 -3.54
N ASP A 35 5.38 -22.66 -3.63
CA ASP A 35 4.74 -23.56 -2.66
C ASP A 35 3.24 -23.23 -2.45
N VAL A 36 2.53 -23.06 -3.55
CA VAL A 36 1.09 -22.78 -3.53
C VAL A 36 0.34 -24.10 -3.44
N ASP A 37 -0.54 -24.21 -2.43
CA ASP A 37 -1.38 -25.38 -2.25
C ASP A 37 -2.44 -25.46 -3.36
N ASP A 38 -2.81 -26.68 -3.77
CA ASP A 38 -3.79 -26.90 -4.86
C ASP A 38 -5.19 -26.36 -4.53
N ASP A 39 -5.53 -26.19 -3.25
CA ASP A 39 -6.79 -25.65 -2.78
C ASP A 39 -6.71 -24.18 -2.34
N ALA A 40 -5.55 -23.52 -2.53
CA ALA A 40 -5.37 -22.11 -2.25
C ALA A 40 -6.30 -21.22 -3.10
N TYR A 41 -6.54 -20.01 -2.65
CA TYR A 41 -7.34 -19.04 -3.40
C TYR A 41 -6.83 -18.88 -4.85
N TRP A 42 -7.72 -19.08 -5.81
CA TRP A 42 -7.40 -19.14 -7.25
C TRP A 42 -6.55 -17.94 -7.73
N ALA A 43 -6.72 -16.76 -7.13
CA ALA A 43 -5.92 -15.58 -7.48
C ALA A 43 -4.46 -15.72 -7.02
N ILE A 44 -4.16 -16.50 -5.98
CA ILE A 44 -2.78 -16.80 -5.55
C ILE A 44 -2.20 -17.85 -6.49
N GLN A 45 -2.95 -18.85 -6.88
CA GLN A 45 -2.52 -19.86 -7.86
C GLN A 45 -2.17 -19.21 -9.21
N SER A 46 -2.95 -18.19 -9.65
CA SER A 46 -2.67 -17.45 -10.90
C SER A 46 -1.43 -16.56 -10.84
N GLU A 47 -0.91 -16.29 -9.65
CA GLU A 47 0.31 -15.51 -9.42
C GLU A 47 1.55 -16.38 -9.18
N GLU A 48 1.41 -17.71 -9.20
CA GLU A 48 2.54 -18.62 -9.01
C GLU A 48 3.64 -18.38 -10.04
N GLY A 49 4.90 -18.40 -9.56
CA GLY A 49 6.07 -18.12 -10.36
C GLY A 49 6.66 -16.74 -10.12
N LYS A 50 7.33 -16.21 -11.13
CA LYS A 50 8.04 -14.92 -11.06
C LYS A 50 7.27 -13.87 -11.82
N ASN A 51 6.95 -12.79 -11.13
CA ASN A 51 6.26 -11.63 -11.68
C ASN A 51 7.15 -10.38 -11.50
N LEU A 52 7.48 -9.70 -12.59
CA LEU A 52 8.22 -8.46 -12.57
C LEU A 52 7.25 -7.27 -12.49
N ILE A 53 7.46 -6.41 -11.49
CA ILE A 53 6.71 -5.17 -11.31
C ILE A 53 7.65 -4.00 -11.60
N SER A 54 7.26 -3.18 -12.57
CA SER A 54 7.92 -1.92 -12.86
C SER A 54 6.90 -0.81 -12.69
N SER A 55 7.09 0.08 -11.71
CA SER A 55 6.11 1.10 -11.36
C SER A 55 6.72 2.47 -11.15
N LEU A 56 5.89 3.49 -11.40
CA LEU A 56 6.20 4.90 -11.16
C LEU A 56 5.14 5.48 -10.23
N THR A 57 5.59 6.10 -9.13
CA THR A 57 4.71 6.66 -8.10
C THR A 57 5.00 8.14 -7.89
N PRO A 58 4.33 9.05 -8.60
CA PRO A 58 4.25 10.44 -8.19
C PRO A 58 3.50 10.59 -6.87
N SER A 59 3.96 11.53 -6.06
CA SER A 59 3.32 11.86 -4.78
C SER A 59 3.39 13.34 -4.47
N LEU A 60 2.37 13.85 -3.79
CA LEU A 60 2.29 15.22 -3.30
C LEU A 60 2.02 15.19 -1.81
N THR A 61 2.88 15.83 -1.03
CA THR A 61 2.75 15.93 0.42
C THR A 61 2.70 17.39 0.83
N ARG A 62 1.67 17.74 1.62
CA ARG A 62 1.59 18.99 2.37
C ARG A 62 1.72 18.67 3.86
N ASP A 63 2.73 19.22 4.53
CA ASP A 63 3.03 18.97 5.94
C ASP A 63 3.20 20.31 6.68
N THR A 64 2.21 20.64 7.51
CA THR A 64 2.17 21.86 8.33
C THR A 64 2.30 21.54 9.82
N ARG A 65 2.73 20.33 10.18
CA ARG A 65 2.91 19.94 11.57
C ARG A 65 4.07 20.72 12.21
N ASP A 66 3.89 21.07 13.46
CA ASP A 66 4.89 21.75 14.29
C ASP A 66 6.10 20.85 14.62
N SER A 67 5.91 19.52 14.65
CA SER A 67 6.96 18.53 14.89
C SER A 67 6.73 17.26 14.05
N PHE A 68 7.83 16.65 13.58
CA PHE A 68 7.78 15.37 12.89
C PHE A 68 7.61 14.18 13.85
N LEU A 69 8.22 14.26 15.03
CA LEU A 69 8.26 13.17 16.00
C LEU A 69 7.05 13.21 16.94
N ILE A 70 6.78 14.36 17.52
CA ILE A 70 5.69 14.56 18.51
C ILE A 70 4.87 15.77 18.05
N PRO A 71 4.00 15.59 17.05
CA PRO A 71 3.17 16.66 16.57
C PRO A 71 2.10 17.03 17.59
N THR A 72 1.97 18.32 17.87
CA THR A 72 0.93 18.86 18.76
C THR A 72 -0.12 19.66 17.98
N ARG A 73 0.26 20.22 16.82
CA ARG A 73 -0.63 21.02 15.95
C ARG A 73 -0.29 20.81 14.49
N GLY A 74 -1.28 21.08 13.63
CA GLY A 74 -1.11 21.05 12.18
C GLY A 74 -1.60 19.76 11.55
N MET A 75 -1.34 19.64 10.26
CA MET A 75 -1.80 18.48 9.48
C MET A 75 -0.74 18.02 8.48
N LYS A 76 -0.80 16.76 8.14
CA LYS A 76 -0.07 16.18 7.02
C LYS A 76 -1.05 15.50 6.07
N ASN A 77 -1.01 15.89 4.81
CA ASN A 77 -1.78 15.26 3.73
C ASN A 77 -0.81 14.71 2.69
N THR A 78 -1.00 13.49 2.27
CA THR A 78 -0.21 12.86 1.20
C THR A 78 -1.15 12.19 0.21
N LEU A 79 -1.01 12.52 -1.06
CA LEU A 79 -1.65 11.83 -2.16
C LEU A 79 -0.54 11.18 -2.99
N SER A 80 -0.69 9.89 -3.30
CA SER A 80 0.20 9.14 -4.17
C SER A 80 -0.61 8.33 -5.17
N CYS A 81 -0.08 8.18 -6.37
CA CYS A 81 -0.69 7.39 -7.44
C CYS A 81 0.40 6.54 -8.08
N GLU A 82 0.41 5.26 -7.81
CA GLU A 82 1.31 4.30 -8.42
C GLU A 82 0.72 3.78 -9.70
N VAL A 83 1.50 3.82 -10.77
CA VAL A 83 1.17 3.22 -12.07
C VAL A 83 2.23 2.18 -12.37
N ALA A 84 1.82 0.92 -12.48
CA ALA A 84 2.68 -0.20 -12.78
C ALA A 84 2.38 -0.75 -14.17
N GLY A 85 3.43 -1.19 -14.89
CA GLY A 85 3.29 -1.81 -16.20
C GLY A 85 3.14 -0.83 -17.36
N GLY A 86 2.45 -1.25 -18.41
CA GLY A 86 2.29 -0.46 -19.65
C GLY A 86 3.63 -0.09 -20.28
N ILE A 87 3.87 1.20 -20.46
CA ILE A 87 5.12 1.71 -21.05
C ILE A 87 6.36 1.51 -20.18
N LEU A 88 6.17 1.24 -18.89
CA LEU A 88 7.26 0.97 -17.95
C LEU A 88 7.74 -0.49 -18.03
N GLY A 89 7.00 -1.35 -18.75
CA GLY A 89 7.27 -2.79 -18.79
C GLY A 89 6.88 -3.50 -17.49
N GLY A 90 7.23 -4.79 -17.40
CA GLY A 90 6.81 -5.66 -16.31
C GLY A 90 5.63 -6.56 -16.68
N ASP A 91 5.30 -7.50 -15.80
CA ASP A 91 4.29 -8.54 -16.05
C ASP A 91 2.90 -8.16 -15.52
N LYS A 92 2.82 -7.11 -14.68
CA LYS A 92 1.57 -6.68 -14.04
C LYS A 92 1.27 -5.22 -14.32
N ASN A 93 0.02 -4.97 -14.68
CA ASN A 93 -0.50 -3.65 -15.01
C ASN A 93 -1.56 -3.23 -13.99
N PHE A 94 -1.30 -2.19 -13.18
CA PHE A 94 -2.27 -1.68 -12.22
C PHE A 94 -2.07 -0.20 -11.90
N ILE A 95 -3.11 0.42 -11.39
CA ILE A 95 -3.09 1.76 -10.82
C ILE A 95 -3.53 1.66 -9.37
N LYS A 96 -2.72 2.20 -8.47
CA LYS A 96 -2.97 2.20 -7.02
C LYS A 96 -2.87 3.62 -6.49
N THR A 97 -4.00 4.17 -6.06
CA THR A 97 -4.06 5.53 -5.52
C THR A 97 -4.26 5.46 -4.02
N THR A 98 -3.48 6.23 -3.27
CA THR A 98 -3.58 6.29 -1.81
C THR A 98 -3.63 7.74 -1.34
N PHE A 99 -4.60 8.04 -0.50
CA PHE A 99 -4.69 9.29 0.23
C PHE A 99 -4.49 9.02 1.72
N TYR A 100 -3.61 9.80 2.33
CA TYR A 100 -3.35 9.78 3.76
C TYR A 100 -3.51 11.17 4.33
N THR A 101 -4.20 11.31 5.45
CA THR A 101 -4.25 12.54 6.23
C THR A 101 -4.04 12.27 7.71
N SER A 102 -3.35 13.18 8.38
CA SER A 102 -3.29 13.25 9.83
C SER A 102 -3.45 14.69 10.28
N PHE A 103 -4.22 14.88 11.34
CA PHE A 103 -4.52 16.17 11.93
C PHE A 103 -4.23 16.13 13.43
N TYR A 104 -3.64 17.20 13.96
CA TYR A 104 -3.31 17.34 15.38
C TYR A 104 -3.73 18.70 15.89
N GLN A 105 -4.37 18.72 17.05
CA GLN A 105 -4.85 19.93 17.71
C GLN A 105 -4.72 19.80 19.22
N VAL A 106 -4.13 20.81 19.85
CA VAL A 106 -4.17 20.93 21.30
C VAL A 106 -5.57 21.31 21.73
N VAL A 107 -6.17 20.55 22.63
CA VAL A 107 -7.47 20.79 23.27
C VAL A 107 -7.26 21.23 24.73
N PHE A 108 -8.34 21.38 25.48
CA PHE A 108 -8.27 21.85 26.86
C PHE A 108 -7.42 20.90 27.74
N GLY A 109 -6.80 21.44 28.79
CA GLY A 109 -5.96 20.67 29.73
C GLY A 109 -4.63 20.18 29.16
N GLY A 110 -4.20 20.72 27.99
CA GLY A 110 -2.94 20.32 27.37
C GLY A 110 -2.98 18.97 26.63
N HIS A 111 -4.16 18.38 26.50
CA HIS A 111 -4.32 17.15 25.73
C HIS A 111 -4.21 17.41 24.23
N ILE A 112 -3.66 16.44 23.49
CA ILE A 112 -3.53 16.49 22.03
C ILE A 112 -4.55 15.55 21.40
N LEU A 113 -5.47 16.11 20.62
CA LEU A 113 -6.35 15.33 19.75
C LEU A 113 -5.61 15.03 18.46
N GLY A 114 -5.42 13.73 18.16
CA GLY A 114 -4.83 13.24 16.92
C GLY A 114 -5.83 12.43 16.12
N PHE A 115 -6.04 12.82 14.86
CA PHE A 115 -6.86 12.07 13.91
C PHE A 115 -6.01 11.60 12.74
N ARG A 116 -6.21 10.36 12.30
CA ARG A 116 -5.57 9.79 11.11
C ARG A 116 -6.60 9.10 10.24
N PHE A 117 -6.49 9.31 8.94
CA PHE A 117 -7.33 8.66 7.95
C PHE A 117 -6.48 8.22 6.76
N ARG A 118 -6.75 7.04 6.24
CA ARG A 118 -6.18 6.52 5.01
C ARG A 118 -7.29 5.95 4.16
N ALA A 119 -7.29 6.29 2.87
CA ALA A 119 -8.13 5.68 1.85
C ALA A 119 -7.27 5.30 0.65
N GLY A 120 -7.63 4.24 -0.03
CA GLY A 120 -6.93 3.81 -1.23
C GLY A 120 -7.85 3.07 -2.18
N THR A 121 -7.49 3.11 -3.45
CA THR A 121 -8.09 2.30 -4.51
C THR A 121 -6.97 1.62 -5.28
N ALA A 122 -7.20 0.38 -5.70
CA ALA A 122 -6.29 -0.38 -6.52
C ALA A 122 -7.09 -1.05 -7.63
N GLN A 123 -6.69 -0.83 -8.87
CA GLN A 123 -7.40 -1.34 -10.04
C GLN A 123 -6.40 -1.88 -11.08
N PRO A 124 -6.59 -3.11 -11.57
CA PRO A 124 -5.83 -3.62 -12.69
C PRO A 124 -6.27 -2.95 -13.99
N TYR A 125 -5.41 -2.97 -15.01
CA TYR A 125 -5.74 -2.53 -16.36
C TYR A 125 -4.97 -3.35 -17.40
N GLY A 126 -5.33 -3.18 -18.68
CA GLY A 126 -4.68 -3.88 -19.79
C GLY A 126 -4.86 -5.38 -19.70
N ASP A 127 -3.76 -6.12 -19.80
CA ASP A 127 -3.76 -7.58 -19.80
C ASP A 127 -3.81 -8.20 -18.36
N THR A 128 -3.82 -7.37 -17.33
CA THR A 128 -3.96 -7.83 -15.95
C THR A 128 -5.44 -7.78 -15.56
N GLU A 129 -6.08 -8.93 -15.47
CA GLU A 129 -7.52 -9.03 -15.20
C GLU A 129 -7.86 -8.78 -13.72
N ILE A 130 -6.96 -9.17 -12.82
CA ILE A 130 -7.17 -9.04 -11.37
C ILE A 130 -5.99 -8.35 -10.70
N MET A 131 -6.30 -7.62 -9.63
CA MET A 131 -5.26 -6.98 -8.82
C MET A 131 -4.40 -8.05 -8.15
N PRO A 132 -3.07 -8.03 -8.33
CA PRO A 132 -2.17 -8.97 -7.67
C PRO A 132 -2.39 -9.01 -6.15
N VAL A 133 -2.45 -10.19 -5.57
CA VAL A 133 -2.81 -10.39 -4.16
C VAL A 133 -1.84 -9.63 -3.24
N TYR A 134 -0.57 -9.63 -3.57
CA TYR A 134 0.48 -8.95 -2.81
C TYR A 134 0.48 -7.41 -2.96
N GLU A 135 -0.33 -6.85 -3.85
CA GLU A 135 -0.50 -5.39 -4.03
C GLU A 135 -1.86 -4.87 -3.51
N ARG A 136 -2.75 -5.73 -3.04
CA ARG A 136 -4.04 -5.35 -2.45
C ARG A 136 -3.86 -4.65 -1.11
N PHE A 137 -4.92 -3.99 -0.65
CA PHE A 137 -4.96 -3.41 0.67
C PHE A 137 -5.39 -4.44 1.71
N TYR A 138 -4.69 -4.45 2.84
CA TYR A 138 -4.99 -5.32 3.97
C TYR A 138 -5.12 -4.50 5.26
N LEU A 139 -6.02 -4.94 6.14
CA LEU A 139 -6.23 -4.37 7.45
C LEU A 139 -5.90 -5.39 8.54
N GLY A 140 -5.59 -4.87 9.74
CA GLY A 140 -5.12 -5.65 10.89
C GLY A 140 -3.65 -5.36 11.20
N GLY A 141 -3.27 -5.57 12.45
CA GLY A 141 -1.94 -5.32 12.96
C GLY A 141 -1.76 -3.92 13.56
N ALA A 142 -0.58 -3.72 14.14
CA ALA A 142 -0.26 -2.56 14.97
C ALA A 142 -0.40 -1.19 14.27
N ASN A 143 -0.28 -1.17 12.94
CA ASN A 143 -0.28 0.07 12.14
C ASN A 143 -1.66 0.43 11.55
N THR A 144 -2.62 -0.48 11.59
CA THR A 144 -3.98 -0.28 11.05
C THR A 144 -5.03 -0.47 12.14
N ILE A 145 -5.38 -1.69 12.48
CA ILE A 145 -6.37 -2.01 13.52
C ILE A 145 -5.68 -2.82 14.62
N ARG A 146 -5.41 -2.17 15.75
CA ARG A 146 -4.79 -2.81 16.91
C ARG A 146 -5.72 -3.85 17.53
N GLY A 147 -5.14 -4.93 18.04
CA GLY A 147 -5.90 -6.06 18.60
C GLY A 147 -6.16 -7.19 17.61
N PHE A 148 -5.94 -6.95 16.32
CA PHE A 148 -6.00 -7.96 15.26
C PHE A 148 -4.59 -8.27 14.75
N LYS A 149 -4.37 -9.50 14.28
CA LYS A 149 -3.13 -9.86 13.59
C LYS A 149 -3.04 -9.18 12.22
N TYR A 150 -1.87 -9.19 11.64
CA TYR A 150 -1.65 -8.68 10.30
C TYR A 150 -2.52 -9.41 9.27
N ARG A 151 -3.25 -8.67 8.42
CA ARG A 151 -4.20 -9.16 7.41
C ARG A 151 -5.46 -9.85 7.97
N GLU A 152 -5.70 -9.84 9.27
CA GLU A 152 -6.82 -10.55 9.92
C GLU A 152 -8.18 -9.84 9.79
N VAL A 153 -8.23 -8.62 9.24
CA VAL A 153 -9.48 -7.86 9.05
C VAL A 153 -9.73 -7.65 7.57
N GLY A 154 -10.85 -8.20 7.07
CA GLY A 154 -11.24 -8.07 5.67
C GLY A 154 -11.93 -9.31 5.15
N PRO A 155 -12.09 -9.44 3.84
CA PRO A 155 -12.62 -10.63 3.22
C PRO A 155 -11.60 -11.78 3.28
N PHE A 156 -12.11 -12.99 3.49
CA PHE A 156 -11.34 -14.22 3.53
C PHE A 156 -11.85 -15.21 2.48
N TYR A 157 -10.96 -16.07 2.02
CA TYR A 157 -11.26 -17.29 1.32
C TYR A 157 -11.03 -18.45 2.29
N THR A 158 -12.04 -19.32 2.46
CA THR A 158 -11.91 -20.51 3.30
C THR A 158 -11.52 -21.69 2.40
N GLU A 159 -10.34 -22.24 2.66
CA GLU A 159 -9.83 -23.40 1.97
C GLU A 159 -10.62 -24.68 2.35
N SER A 160 -10.51 -25.72 1.54
CA SER A 160 -11.11 -27.03 1.81
C SER A 160 -10.56 -27.67 3.10
N SER A 161 -9.34 -27.29 3.48
CA SER A 161 -8.68 -27.68 4.75
C SER A 161 -9.31 -27.04 6.00
N GLY A 162 -10.19 -26.02 5.82
CA GLY A 162 -10.77 -25.22 6.89
C GLY A 162 -9.90 -24.06 7.35
N SER A 163 -8.81 -23.77 6.65
CA SER A 163 -7.98 -22.58 6.88
C SER A 163 -8.58 -21.35 6.18
N ASP A 164 -8.51 -20.20 6.85
CA ASP A 164 -8.98 -18.93 6.30
C ASP A 164 -7.79 -18.13 5.74
N GLU A 165 -7.82 -17.83 4.45
CA GLU A 165 -6.80 -17.06 3.76
C GLU A 165 -7.29 -15.63 3.48
N PRO A 166 -6.58 -14.55 3.95
CA PRO A 166 -6.99 -13.18 3.70
C PRO A 166 -6.75 -12.81 2.24
N ILE A 167 -7.82 -12.41 1.55
CA ILE A 167 -7.76 -12.08 0.11
C ILE A 167 -7.59 -10.58 -0.18
N GLY A 168 -7.72 -9.73 0.84
CA GLY A 168 -7.61 -8.29 0.69
C GLY A 168 -8.72 -7.63 -0.14
N GLY A 169 -8.68 -6.31 -0.31
CA GLY A 169 -9.63 -5.51 -1.09
C GLY A 169 -8.99 -4.25 -1.63
#